data_af5730f9d10564314bb44beae42ebb47
#
_entry.id   af5730f9d10564314bb44beae42ebb47
#
_cell.length_a   1.000
_cell.length_b   1.000
_cell.length_c   1.000
_cell.angle_alpha   90.00
_cell.angle_beta   90.00
_cell.angle_gamma   90.00
#
_symmetry.space_group_name_H-M   'P 1'
#
loop_
_entity.id
_entity.type
_entity.pdbx_description
1 polymer ?
#
loop_
_entity_poly.entity_id
_entity_poly.type
_entity_poly.pdbx_seq_one_letter_code
_entity_poly.pdbx_strand_id
1 'polypeptide(L)'
;MELVALYKRVIGLDIHQAQITACALIEEPDGSARIEQRQFGAFKRDRRELADWVSSLRPDEVVMESTGIYWKSPYAALEAIGIRAKVVNARHVKNVPGRKTDVGDAHWLATLARAGLLRGSF
;
A
#
# COMPACT_ATOMS: atom_id res chain seq x y z
N MET A 1 2.60 -21.81 2.60
CA MET A 1 3.18 -21.06 3.71
C MET A 1 2.14 -20.09 4.25
N GLU A 2 1.98 -20.11 5.53
CA GLU A 2 1.04 -19.20 6.20
C GLU A 2 1.78 -17.92 6.59
N LEU A 3 1.21 -16.76 6.23
CA LEU A 3 1.80 -15.47 6.54
C LEU A 3 1.27 -14.97 7.88
N VAL A 4 2.17 -14.72 8.80
CA VAL A 4 1.85 -14.20 10.13
C VAL A 4 1.75 -12.68 10.04
N ALA A 5 0.67 -12.11 10.58
CA ALA A 5 0.48 -10.67 10.58
C ALA A 5 1.42 -10.00 11.58
N LEU A 6 2.21 -9.03 11.10
CA LEU A 6 3.10 -8.21 11.91
C LEU A 6 2.46 -6.85 12.21
N TYR A 7 1.68 -6.31 11.27
CA TYR A 7 1.01 -5.03 11.40
C TYR A 7 -0.50 -5.21 11.38
N LYS A 8 -1.20 -4.35 12.10
CA LYS A 8 -2.67 -4.41 12.20
C LYS A 8 -3.37 -3.61 11.11
N ARG A 9 -2.74 -2.53 10.64
CA ARG A 9 -3.35 -1.60 9.70
C ARG A 9 -2.33 -1.27 8.62
N VAL A 10 -2.54 -1.78 7.42
CA VAL A 10 -1.59 -1.56 6.31
C VAL A 10 -2.32 -1.11 5.07
N ILE A 11 -1.61 -0.37 4.21
CA ILE A 11 -2.14 0.07 2.93
C ILE A 11 -1.10 -0.23 1.86
N GLY A 12 -1.55 -0.88 0.77
CA GLY A 12 -0.75 -1.10 -0.43
C GLY A 12 -1.25 -0.19 -1.55
N LEU A 13 -0.34 0.50 -2.22
CA LEU A 13 -0.64 1.40 -3.32
C LEU A 13 0.08 0.92 -4.57
N ASP A 14 -0.70 0.55 -5.59
CA ASP A 14 -0.20 0.21 -6.91
C ASP A 14 -0.33 1.46 -7.80
N ILE A 15 0.80 2.08 -8.11
CA ILE A 15 0.83 3.41 -8.72
C ILE A 15 1.20 3.31 -10.19
N HIS A 16 0.33 3.87 -11.04
CA HIS A 16 0.53 4.01 -12.47
C HIS A 16 0.45 5.49 -12.84
N GLN A 17 0.72 5.81 -14.11
CA GLN A 17 0.76 7.18 -14.57
C GLN A 17 -0.52 7.97 -14.28
N ALA A 18 -1.67 7.37 -14.57
CA ALA A 18 -2.96 8.06 -14.49
C ALA A 18 -3.85 7.56 -13.35
N GLN A 19 -3.41 6.56 -12.60
CA GLN A 19 -4.29 5.88 -11.66
C GLN A 19 -3.51 5.25 -10.52
N ILE A 20 -4.07 5.31 -9.32
CA ILE A 20 -3.56 4.63 -8.14
C ILE A 20 -4.65 3.68 -7.65
N THR A 21 -4.30 2.40 -7.56
CA THR A 21 -5.16 1.40 -6.95
C THR A 21 -4.68 1.15 -5.53
N ALA A 22 -5.58 1.30 -4.57
CA ALA A 22 -5.24 1.21 -3.15
C ALA A 22 -6.01 0.07 -2.50
N CYS A 23 -5.33 -0.66 -1.61
CA CYS A 23 -5.94 -1.68 -0.78
C CYS A 23 -5.49 -1.50 0.65
N ALA A 24 -6.45 -1.37 1.58
CA ALA A 24 -6.18 -1.35 3.01
C ALA A 24 -6.61 -2.67 3.62
N LEU A 25 -5.77 -3.20 4.50
CA LEU A 25 -6.10 -4.35 5.33
C LEU A 25 -6.11 -3.89 6.78
N ILE A 26 -7.27 -3.99 7.42
CA ILE A 26 -7.50 -3.50 8.78
C ILE A 26 -7.88 -4.69 9.65
N GLU A 27 -7.09 -4.96 10.69
CA GLU A 27 -7.38 -6.08 11.59
C GLU A 27 -8.64 -5.80 12.41
N GLU A 28 -9.55 -6.76 12.41
CA GLU A 28 -10.76 -6.74 13.22
C GLU A 28 -10.48 -7.39 14.57
N PRO A 29 -11.39 -7.18 15.58
CA PRO A 29 -11.19 -7.77 16.92
C PRO A 29 -11.06 -9.29 16.94
N ASP A 30 -11.64 -9.98 15.93
CA ASP A 30 -11.55 -11.45 15.83
C ASP A 30 -10.26 -11.93 15.13
N GLY A 31 -9.36 -11.01 14.75
CA GLY A 31 -8.12 -11.34 14.09
C GLY A 31 -8.20 -11.40 12.56
N SER A 32 -9.41 -11.34 11.99
CA SER A 32 -9.57 -11.28 10.54
C SER A 32 -9.19 -9.90 10.01
N ALA A 33 -9.01 -9.79 8.70
CA ALA A 33 -8.70 -8.51 8.07
C ALA A 33 -9.90 -7.99 7.29
N ARG A 34 -10.34 -6.77 7.59
CA ARG A 34 -11.29 -6.05 6.76
C ARG A 34 -10.53 -5.47 5.58
N ILE A 35 -11.08 -5.64 4.38
CA ILE A 35 -10.46 -5.17 3.14
C ILE A 35 -11.22 -3.96 2.64
N GLU A 36 -10.51 -2.86 2.42
CA GLU A 36 -11.06 -1.68 1.74
C GLU A 36 -10.23 -1.41 0.51
N GLN A 37 -10.88 -1.31 -0.64
CA GLN A 37 -10.21 -1.01 -1.91
C GLN A 37 -10.76 0.28 -2.48
N ARG A 38 -9.85 1.11 -3.01
CA ARG A 38 -10.22 2.36 -3.66
C ARG A 38 -9.31 2.64 -4.84
N GLN A 39 -9.82 3.45 -5.76
CA GLN A 39 -9.03 3.95 -6.87
C GLN A 39 -9.02 5.46 -6.84
N PHE A 40 -7.86 6.02 -7.15
CA PHE A 40 -7.66 7.47 -7.22
C PHE A 40 -7.03 7.80 -8.57
N GLY A 41 -7.35 8.99 -9.09
CA GLY A 41 -6.65 9.52 -10.25
C GLY A 41 -5.27 10.07 -9.88
N ALA A 42 -4.65 10.80 -10.82
CA ALA A 42 -3.31 11.35 -10.64
C ALA A 42 -3.28 12.88 -10.53
N PHE A 43 -4.42 13.55 -10.50
CA PHE A 43 -4.48 14.99 -10.35
C PHE A 43 -4.23 15.41 -8.89
N LYS A 44 -3.93 16.69 -8.69
CA LYS A 44 -3.66 17.22 -7.37
C LYS A 44 -4.80 16.95 -6.38
N ARG A 45 -6.06 17.14 -6.80
CA ARG A 45 -7.23 16.84 -5.96
C ARG A 45 -7.30 15.36 -5.58
N ASP A 46 -6.91 14.48 -6.51
CA ASP A 46 -6.91 13.03 -6.28
C ASP A 46 -5.87 12.64 -5.24
N ARG A 47 -4.70 13.26 -5.30
CA ARG A 47 -3.65 13.03 -4.30
C ARG A 47 -4.07 13.52 -2.93
N ARG A 48 -4.83 14.62 -2.87
CA ARG A 48 -5.38 15.13 -1.62
C ARG A 48 -6.41 14.17 -1.04
N GLU A 49 -7.30 13.65 -1.89
CA GLU A 49 -8.27 12.63 -1.49
C GLU A 49 -7.59 11.35 -0.99
N LEU A 50 -6.53 10.92 -1.69
CA LEU A 50 -5.72 9.78 -1.25
C LEU A 50 -5.14 10.02 0.14
N ALA A 51 -4.52 11.18 0.34
CA ALA A 51 -3.92 11.53 1.62
C ALA A 51 -4.97 11.55 2.75
N ASP A 52 -6.13 12.12 2.50
CA ASP A 52 -7.22 12.15 3.47
C ASP A 52 -7.70 10.75 3.83
N TRP A 53 -7.88 9.89 2.83
CA TRP A 53 -8.32 8.52 3.05
C TRP A 53 -7.28 7.72 3.84
N VAL A 54 -6.00 7.80 3.45
CA VAL A 54 -4.92 7.13 4.15
C VAL A 54 -4.84 7.59 5.60
N SER A 55 -4.90 8.91 5.81
CA SER A 55 -4.86 9.49 7.16
C SER A 55 -6.02 9.00 8.03
N SER A 56 -7.22 8.88 7.46
CA SER A 56 -8.40 8.44 8.19
C SER A 56 -8.27 7.00 8.71
N LEU A 57 -7.48 6.18 8.03
CA LEU A 57 -7.30 4.78 8.39
C LEU A 57 -6.20 4.55 9.43
N ARG A 58 -5.39 5.56 9.73
CA ARG A 58 -4.29 5.49 10.71
C ARG A 58 -3.40 4.26 10.50
N PRO A 59 -2.76 4.12 9.33
CA PRO A 59 -2.00 2.92 9.02
C PRO A 59 -0.73 2.82 9.85
N ASP A 60 -0.35 1.58 10.19
CA ASP A 60 0.96 1.26 10.76
C ASP A 60 2.03 1.25 9.68
N GLU A 61 1.64 0.90 8.46
CA GLU A 61 2.56 0.77 7.33
C GLU A 61 1.83 1.13 6.04
N VAL A 62 2.48 1.92 5.18
CA VAL A 62 2.02 2.21 3.82
C VAL A 62 3.15 1.82 2.87
N VAL A 63 2.84 0.99 1.89
CA VAL A 63 3.81 0.60 0.86
C VAL A 63 3.28 0.98 -0.51
N MET A 64 4.18 1.39 -1.39
CA MET A 64 3.81 1.73 -2.76
C MET A 64 4.79 1.11 -3.75
N GLU A 65 4.24 0.59 -4.85
CA GLU A 65 4.98 0.12 -5.99
C GLU A 65 4.58 0.96 -7.19
N SER A 66 5.55 1.38 -7.97
CA SER A 66 5.31 2.28 -9.09
C SER A 66 6.11 1.86 -10.31
N THR A 67 5.51 2.06 -11.48
CA THR A 67 6.25 2.09 -12.73
C THR A 67 6.85 3.49 -12.89
N GLY A 68 8.17 3.55 -13.12
CA GLY A 68 8.85 4.83 -13.32
C GLY A 68 8.80 5.74 -12.09
N ILE A 69 8.59 7.02 -12.34
CA ILE A 69 8.69 8.07 -11.32
C ILE A 69 7.34 8.50 -10.73
N TYR A 70 6.26 7.83 -11.09
CA TYR A 70 4.90 8.26 -10.72
C TYR A 70 4.60 8.18 -9.22
N TRP A 71 5.44 7.48 -8.47
CA TRP A 71 5.32 7.39 -7.01
C TRP A 71 5.66 8.72 -6.30
N LYS A 72 6.42 9.60 -6.94
CA LYS A 72 6.96 10.80 -6.28
C LYS A 72 5.87 11.74 -5.78
N SER A 73 4.87 12.04 -6.60
CA SER A 73 3.79 12.95 -6.21
C SER A 73 2.91 12.41 -5.08
N PRO A 74 2.40 11.17 -5.14
CA PRO A 74 1.67 10.63 -4.00
C PRO A 74 2.55 10.46 -2.76
N TYR A 75 3.82 10.12 -2.91
CA TYR A 75 4.75 10.05 -1.79
C TYR A 75 4.83 11.42 -1.07
N ALA A 76 5.03 12.49 -1.84
CA ALA A 76 5.12 13.84 -1.29
C ALA A 76 3.82 14.26 -0.60
N ALA A 77 2.67 13.89 -1.16
CA ALA A 77 1.36 14.20 -0.56
C ALA A 77 1.19 13.51 0.81
N LEU A 78 1.64 12.28 0.93
CA LEU A 78 1.59 11.55 2.21
C LEU A 78 2.61 12.10 3.21
N GLU A 79 3.82 12.40 2.74
CA GLU A 79 4.86 12.96 3.59
C GLU A 79 4.43 14.31 4.19
N ALA A 80 3.73 15.13 3.41
CA ALA A 80 3.24 16.42 3.86
C ALA A 80 2.27 16.33 5.06
N ILE A 81 1.62 15.19 5.24
CA ILE A 81 0.72 14.95 6.38
C ILE A 81 1.34 14.00 7.42
N GLY A 82 2.66 13.80 7.35
CA GLY A 82 3.37 13.02 8.36
C GLY A 82 3.37 11.52 8.14
N ILE A 83 2.97 11.05 6.97
CA ILE A 83 2.95 9.61 6.65
C ILE A 83 4.13 9.29 5.74
N ARG A 84 5.02 8.44 6.23
CA ARG A 84 6.19 8.01 5.48
C ARG A 84 5.91 6.65 4.83
N ALA A 85 5.63 6.66 3.53
CA ALA A 85 5.40 5.43 2.77
C ALA A 85 6.73 4.77 2.41
N LYS A 86 6.73 3.45 2.28
CA LYS A 86 7.85 2.70 1.71
C LYS A 86 7.63 2.55 0.22
N VAL A 87 8.60 2.96 -0.58
CA VAL A 87 8.59 2.71 -2.01
C VAL A 87 9.32 1.39 -2.23
N VAL A 88 8.64 0.40 -2.79
CA VAL A 88 9.20 -0.93 -2.98
C VAL A 88 9.44 -1.20 -4.46
N ASN A 89 10.45 -2.00 -4.73
CA ASN A 89 10.84 -2.38 -6.07
C ASN A 89 10.01 -3.58 -6.54
N ALA A 90 9.49 -3.53 -7.78
CA ALA A 90 8.69 -4.62 -8.34
C ALA A 90 9.44 -5.95 -8.34
N ARG A 91 10.75 -5.92 -8.59
CA ARG A 91 11.57 -7.13 -8.57
C ARG A 91 11.62 -7.73 -7.17
N HIS A 92 11.75 -6.89 -6.14
CA HIS A 92 11.73 -7.35 -4.76
C HIS A 92 10.38 -8.00 -4.43
N VAL A 93 9.29 -7.38 -4.82
CA VAL A 93 7.94 -7.94 -4.59
C VAL A 93 7.79 -9.32 -5.22
N LYS A 94 8.28 -9.49 -6.45
CA LYS A 94 8.22 -10.78 -7.15
C LYS A 94 9.07 -11.85 -6.47
N ASN A 95 10.16 -11.47 -5.81
CA ASN A 95 11.10 -12.39 -5.21
C ASN A 95 10.78 -12.71 -3.74
N VAL A 96 9.78 -12.07 -3.15
CA VAL A 96 9.37 -12.38 -1.79
C VAL A 96 8.76 -13.78 -1.75
N PRO A 97 9.22 -14.66 -0.82
CA PRO A 97 8.61 -15.98 -0.67
C PRO A 97 7.14 -15.86 -0.33
N GLY A 98 6.33 -16.64 -1.00
CA GLY A 98 4.88 -16.62 -0.81
C GLY A 98 4.19 -16.79 -2.14
N ARG A 99 2.93 -17.14 -2.09
CA ARG A 99 2.15 -17.39 -3.29
C ARG A 99 1.07 -16.33 -3.43
N LYS A 100 1.17 -15.54 -4.48
CA LYS A 100 0.10 -14.64 -4.87
C LYS A 100 -1.08 -15.49 -5.31
N THR A 101 -2.22 -15.32 -4.65
CA THR A 101 -3.49 -15.92 -5.05
C THR A 101 -4.16 -15.02 -6.09
N ASP A 102 -5.45 -15.24 -6.34
CA ASP A 102 -6.23 -14.52 -7.36
C ASP A 102 -6.66 -13.13 -6.86
N VAL A 103 -5.70 -12.35 -6.39
CA VAL A 103 -5.94 -11.00 -5.87
C VAL A 103 -5.20 -9.97 -6.71
N GLY A 104 -5.68 -8.74 -6.71
CA GLY A 104 -5.03 -7.63 -7.40
C GLY A 104 -3.68 -7.25 -6.78
N ASP A 105 -2.89 -6.46 -7.52
CA ASP A 105 -1.55 -6.09 -7.11
C ASP A 105 -1.52 -5.28 -5.82
N ALA A 106 -2.43 -4.33 -5.65
CA ALA A 106 -2.49 -3.54 -4.43
C ALA A 106 -2.85 -4.41 -3.21
N HIS A 107 -3.76 -5.36 -3.38
CA HIS A 107 -4.10 -6.30 -2.33
C HIS A 107 -2.90 -7.18 -1.97
N TRP A 108 -2.16 -7.65 -2.97
CA TRP A 108 -0.96 -8.45 -2.72
C TRP A 108 0.11 -7.65 -2.00
N LEU A 109 0.34 -6.39 -2.40
CA LEU A 109 1.25 -5.49 -1.69
C LEU A 109 0.85 -5.34 -0.21
N ALA A 110 -0.42 -5.10 0.05
CA ALA A 110 -0.92 -4.95 1.41
C ALA A 110 -0.73 -6.25 2.21
N THR A 111 -0.96 -7.41 1.60
CA THR A 111 -0.78 -8.71 2.22
C THR A 111 0.68 -8.92 2.65
N LEU A 112 1.63 -8.62 1.76
CA LEU A 112 3.06 -8.74 2.06
C LEU A 112 3.51 -7.71 3.10
N ALA A 113 2.98 -6.48 3.01
CA ALA A 113 3.28 -5.43 3.98
C ALA A 113 2.79 -5.81 5.38
N ARG A 114 1.60 -6.39 5.48
CA ARG A 114 1.02 -6.82 6.74
C ARG A 114 1.90 -7.87 7.43
N ALA A 115 2.53 -8.72 6.66
CA ALA A 115 3.45 -9.75 7.16
C ALA A 115 4.88 -9.23 7.40
N GLY A 116 5.15 -7.95 7.11
CA GLY A 116 6.47 -7.35 7.32
C GLY A 116 7.54 -7.82 6.33
N LEU A 117 7.13 -8.29 5.15
CA LEU A 117 8.05 -8.91 4.19
C LEU A 117 8.66 -7.94 3.18
N LEU A 118 8.23 -6.69 3.15
CA LEU A 118 8.68 -5.72 2.15
C LEU A 118 9.71 -4.75 2.72
N ARG A 119 10.75 -4.47 1.93
CA ARG A 119 11.77 -3.48 2.24
C ARG A 119 11.65 -2.30 1.28
N GLY A 120 11.80 -1.09 1.82
CA GLY A 120 11.84 0.10 1.00
C GLY A 120 13.11 0.18 0.16
N SER A 121 13.02 0.87 -0.99
CA SER A 121 14.15 1.06 -1.89
C SER A 121 15.13 2.12 -1.40
N PHE A 122 14.68 2.95 -0.45
CA PHE A 122 15.50 4.00 0.16
C PHE A 122 14.92 4.44 1.50
#